data_919715e9020fbce5e25b88ab4053af1d
#
_entry.id   919715e9020fbce5e25b88ab4053af1d
#
_cell.length_a   1.000
_cell.length_b   1.000
_cell.length_c   1.000
_cell.angle_alpha   90.00
_cell.angle_beta   90.00
_cell.angle_gamma   90.00
#
_symmetry.space_group_name_H-M   'P 1'
#
loop_
_entity.id
_entity.type
_entity.pdbx_description
1 polymer ?
#
loop_
_entity_poly.entity_id
_entity_poly.type
_entity_poly.pdbx_seq_one_letter_code
_entity_poly.pdbx_strand_id
1 'polypeptide(L)'
;MQGFTFASWAARIPDFKAFFDLSEGQLGTLLWAFPLGQLLCVPLAGYIVERYTSRRALLCAACLYPFTLCLLGFIPFIFSSTGKTAGGVWVFAAVLFFLGIVANLHNLSVNTQAVGVEKMYGRSIMATFHGLWSLAGFAAGIVGSLMAAHRIVPFYHYLGIFVFGLLVVIFLHRYTLRQDEARTEKKEKPTFNIFKGMDAFVYLMGFIALGSMLCEGVMYDWSAVYYKEYLFFDDTRIRFGYTACMLAMASCRFLADFIVNRFGAVTVVRLSGLLTAVGFLLMVLCHSIVWVTVGAALVGAGVSSVVPVCYGAIGRHPGVVPGRAINAVSTIGFAGFAVSPPLIGYLAEWIGLRWVLVCVAVLAVLIASLAGRLKEK
;
A
#
# COMPACT_ATOMS: atom_id res chain seq x y z
N MET A 1 11.17 8.26 1.35
CA MET A 1 10.18 9.20 1.92
C MET A 1 8.75 8.71 1.78
N GLN A 2 8.23 8.37 0.59
CA GLN A 2 6.83 7.94 0.40
C GLN A 2 6.40 6.79 1.32
N GLY A 3 7.12 5.66 1.30
CA GLY A 3 6.83 4.52 2.16
C GLY A 3 6.94 4.85 3.65
N PHE A 4 7.88 5.73 4.02
CA PHE A 4 8.06 6.17 5.40
C PHE A 4 6.85 7.01 5.88
N THR A 5 6.35 7.94 5.07
CA THR A 5 5.16 8.76 5.40
C THR A 5 3.91 7.91 5.50
N PHE A 6 3.68 7.00 4.52
CA PHE A 6 2.52 6.09 4.52
C PHE A 6 2.52 5.18 5.75
N ALA A 7 3.65 4.54 6.05
CA ALA A 7 3.75 3.63 7.17
C ALA A 7 3.63 4.32 8.53
N SER A 8 4.08 5.58 8.63
CA SER A 8 3.87 6.39 9.83
C SER A 8 2.39 6.71 10.06
N TRP A 9 1.62 6.90 8.98
CA TRP A 9 0.15 6.98 9.04
C TRP A 9 -0.44 5.65 9.54
N ALA A 10 -0.15 4.55 8.85
CA ALA A 10 -0.69 3.22 9.18
C ALA A 10 -0.41 2.81 10.64
N ALA A 11 0.78 3.13 11.15
CA ALA A 11 1.18 2.83 12.52
C ALA A 11 0.34 3.56 13.59
N ARG A 12 -0.43 4.58 13.22
CA ARG A 12 -1.23 5.39 14.17
C ARG A 12 -2.74 5.23 13.99
N ILE A 13 -3.20 4.36 13.10
CA ILE A 13 -4.63 4.07 12.91
C ILE A 13 -5.34 3.72 14.23
N PRO A 14 -4.77 2.85 15.11
CA PRO A 14 -5.40 2.54 16.39
C PRO A 14 -5.54 3.75 17.34
N ASP A 15 -4.63 4.72 17.26
CA ASP A 15 -4.70 5.93 18.08
C ASP A 15 -5.91 6.78 17.67
N PHE A 16 -6.18 6.92 16.37
CA PHE A 16 -7.33 7.67 15.87
C PHE A 16 -8.64 6.92 16.04
N LYS A 17 -8.64 5.58 15.89
CA LYS A 17 -9.81 4.76 16.23
C LYS A 17 -10.25 5.01 17.68
N ALA A 18 -9.29 4.93 18.62
CA ALA A 18 -9.54 5.17 20.03
C ALA A 18 -9.94 6.62 20.33
N PHE A 19 -9.30 7.61 19.65
CA PHE A 19 -9.61 9.02 19.87
C PHE A 19 -11.07 9.37 19.48
N PHE A 20 -11.52 8.88 18.33
CA PHE A 20 -12.88 9.15 17.82
C PHE A 20 -13.91 8.13 18.29
N ASP A 21 -13.51 7.08 19.02
CA ASP A 21 -14.37 6.00 19.51
C ASP A 21 -15.16 5.32 18.39
N LEU A 22 -14.43 4.90 17.33
CA LEU A 22 -15.02 4.35 16.11
C LEU A 22 -15.25 2.84 16.24
N SER A 23 -16.40 2.36 15.73
CA SER A 23 -16.57 0.94 15.41
C SER A 23 -15.67 0.54 14.25
N GLU A 24 -15.52 -0.78 13.99
CA GLU A 24 -14.74 -1.28 12.85
C GLU A 24 -15.31 -0.78 11.50
N GLY A 25 -16.64 -0.79 11.35
CA GLY A 25 -17.30 -0.30 10.14
C GLY A 25 -17.09 1.20 9.93
N GLN A 26 -17.19 1.99 11.00
CA GLN A 26 -16.91 3.44 10.97
C GLN A 26 -15.45 3.71 10.64
N LEU A 27 -14.53 2.96 11.25
CA LEU A 27 -13.11 3.05 10.92
C LEU A 27 -12.85 2.69 9.46
N GLY A 28 -13.40 1.58 8.97
CA GLY A 28 -13.26 1.17 7.58
C GLY A 28 -13.78 2.22 6.60
N THR A 29 -14.92 2.86 6.91
CA THR A 29 -15.47 3.96 6.13
C THR A 29 -14.55 5.18 6.14
N LEU A 30 -14.00 5.53 7.30
CA LEU A 30 -13.03 6.62 7.44
C LEU A 30 -11.77 6.36 6.64
N LEU A 31 -11.20 5.17 6.76
CA LEU A 31 -9.98 4.76 6.06
C LEU A 31 -10.17 4.77 4.54
N TRP A 32 -11.39 4.54 4.05
CA TRP A 32 -11.70 4.60 2.62
C TRP A 32 -11.44 5.96 1.98
N ALA A 33 -11.46 7.03 2.77
CA ALA A 33 -11.16 8.37 2.27
C ALA A 33 -9.78 8.45 1.58
N PHE A 34 -8.76 7.74 2.09
CA PHE A 34 -7.41 7.75 1.52
C PHE A 34 -7.33 7.12 0.13
N PRO A 35 -7.70 5.85 -0.10
CA PRO A 35 -7.67 5.24 -1.44
C PRO A 35 -8.65 5.92 -2.40
N LEU A 36 -9.77 6.46 -1.92
CA LEU A 36 -10.70 7.24 -2.75
C LEU A 36 -10.02 8.51 -3.27
N GLY A 37 -9.29 9.23 -2.40
CA GLY A 37 -8.50 10.40 -2.81
C GLY A 37 -7.43 10.04 -3.84
N GLN A 38 -6.74 8.91 -3.66
CA GLN A 38 -5.77 8.41 -4.64
C GLN A 38 -6.42 8.15 -5.99
N LEU A 39 -7.54 7.44 -6.01
CA LEU A 39 -8.22 7.03 -7.25
C LEU A 39 -8.73 8.24 -8.04
N LEU A 40 -9.41 9.16 -7.36
CA LEU A 40 -9.97 10.36 -8.00
C LEU A 40 -8.90 11.34 -8.46
N CYS A 41 -7.70 11.29 -7.89
CA CYS A 41 -6.58 12.13 -8.31
C CYS A 41 -5.89 11.64 -9.58
N VAL A 42 -6.08 10.40 -10.04
CA VAL A 42 -5.33 9.83 -11.18
C VAL A 42 -5.34 10.72 -12.43
N PRO A 43 -6.48 11.24 -12.91
CA PRO A 43 -6.49 12.13 -14.07
C PRO A 43 -5.79 13.47 -13.80
N LEU A 44 -5.99 14.02 -12.60
CA LEU A 44 -5.38 15.29 -12.19
C LEU A 44 -3.87 15.16 -12.04
N ALA A 45 -3.39 14.10 -11.42
CA ALA A 45 -1.95 13.83 -11.25
C ALA A 45 -1.27 13.69 -12.62
N GLY A 46 -1.90 12.95 -13.56
CA GLY A 46 -1.42 12.84 -14.94
C GLY A 46 -1.29 14.21 -15.61
N TYR A 47 -2.36 15.02 -15.55
CA TYR A 47 -2.33 16.38 -16.10
C TYR A 47 -1.23 17.26 -15.48
N ILE A 48 -1.07 17.23 -14.14
CA ILE A 48 -0.05 18.03 -13.44
C ILE A 48 1.36 17.61 -13.90
N VAL A 49 1.66 16.32 -13.93
CA VAL A 49 2.98 15.82 -14.36
C VAL A 49 3.25 16.18 -15.81
N GLU A 50 2.25 16.05 -16.69
CA GLU A 50 2.39 16.45 -18.10
C GLU A 50 2.61 17.95 -18.28
N ARG A 51 1.91 18.77 -17.51
CA ARG A 51 1.96 20.25 -17.65
C ARG A 51 3.22 20.86 -17.04
N TYR A 52 3.62 20.37 -15.86
CA TYR A 52 4.64 21.02 -15.03
C TYR A 52 5.93 20.22 -14.87
N THR A 53 6.05 19.02 -15.46
CA THR A 53 7.10 18.01 -15.31
C THR A 53 7.05 17.22 -13.99
N SER A 54 7.52 15.98 -14.02
CA SER A 54 7.57 15.10 -12.83
C SER A 54 8.42 15.71 -11.72
N ARG A 55 9.50 16.44 -12.06
CA ARG A 55 10.38 17.11 -11.08
C ARG A 55 9.64 18.13 -10.22
N ARG A 56 8.86 19.02 -10.84
CA ARG A 56 8.10 20.05 -10.12
C ARG A 56 6.94 19.45 -9.33
N ALA A 57 6.22 18.50 -9.94
CA ALA A 57 5.15 17.77 -9.30
C ALA A 57 5.67 16.99 -8.07
N LEU A 58 6.83 16.34 -8.20
CA LEU A 58 7.49 15.65 -7.09
C LEU A 58 7.88 16.60 -5.96
N LEU A 59 8.45 17.78 -6.29
CA LEU A 59 8.81 18.76 -5.28
C LEU A 59 7.60 19.19 -4.45
N CYS A 60 6.50 19.58 -5.11
CA CYS A 60 5.26 19.96 -4.44
C CYS A 60 4.69 18.81 -3.60
N ALA A 61 4.57 17.61 -4.18
CA ALA A 61 4.01 16.46 -3.49
C ALA A 61 4.88 16.00 -2.33
N ALA A 62 6.22 16.05 -2.45
CA ALA A 62 7.15 15.67 -1.40
C ALA A 62 7.10 16.61 -0.18
N CYS A 63 6.74 17.89 -0.37
CA CYS A 63 6.48 18.81 0.73
C CYS A 63 5.07 18.63 1.31
N LEU A 64 4.06 18.51 0.44
CA LEU A 64 2.65 18.46 0.85
C LEU A 64 2.29 17.14 1.55
N TYR A 65 2.88 16.00 1.15
CA TYR A 65 2.51 14.70 1.68
C TYR A 65 2.76 14.58 3.20
N PRO A 66 3.99 14.82 3.70
CA PRO A 66 4.24 14.81 5.14
C PRO A 66 3.59 16.01 5.86
N PHE A 67 3.38 17.15 5.19
CA PHE A 67 2.64 18.28 5.75
C PHE A 67 1.18 17.90 6.02
N THR A 68 0.50 17.28 5.06
CA THR A 68 -0.89 16.82 5.22
C THR A 68 -1.00 15.76 6.33
N LEU A 69 0.01 14.89 6.44
CA LEU A 69 0.09 13.95 7.56
C LEU A 69 0.20 14.67 8.90
N CYS A 70 0.98 15.74 8.98
CA CYS A 70 1.09 16.57 10.19
C CYS A 70 -0.26 17.22 10.54
N LEU A 71 -1.02 17.69 9.54
CA LEU A 71 -2.38 18.23 9.74
C LEU A 71 -3.32 17.17 10.34
N LEU A 72 -3.27 15.91 9.87
CA LEU A 72 -4.04 14.82 10.49
C LEU A 72 -3.74 14.66 11.98
N GLY A 73 -2.45 14.69 12.34
CA GLY A 73 -2.02 14.60 13.73
C GLY A 73 -2.46 15.80 14.58
N PHE A 74 -2.73 16.95 13.97
CA PHE A 74 -3.15 18.17 14.66
C PHE A 74 -4.64 18.18 14.99
N ILE A 75 -5.47 17.45 14.24
CA ILE A 75 -6.94 17.42 14.44
C ILE A 75 -7.36 17.07 15.88
N PRO A 76 -6.76 16.07 16.57
CA PRO A 76 -7.10 15.79 17.96
C PRO A 76 -6.92 16.97 18.92
N PHE A 77 -5.97 17.88 18.65
CA PHE A 77 -5.78 19.07 19.50
C PHE A 77 -6.93 20.07 19.34
N ILE A 78 -7.47 20.23 18.14
CA ILE A 78 -8.59 21.13 17.88
C ILE A 78 -9.86 20.61 18.54
N PHE A 79 -10.12 19.30 18.44
CA PHE A 79 -11.37 18.68 18.86
C PHE A 79 -11.33 18.06 20.26
N SER A 80 -10.17 18.05 20.94
CA SER A 80 -10.08 17.58 22.33
C SER A 80 -10.83 18.47 23.32
N SER A 81 -10.89 19.77 23.05
CA SER A 81 -11.56 20.77 23.92
C SER A 81 -13.07 20.91 23.64
N THR A 82 -13.54 20.51 22.47
CA THR A 82 -14.94 20.68 22.03
C THR A 82 -15.78 19.41 22.17
N GLY A 83 -15.20 18.34 22.73
CA GLY A 83 -15.80 17.02 22.74
C GLY A 83 -15.68 16.32 21.38
N LYS A 84 -15.75 14.98 21.40
CA LYS A 84 -15.68 14.12 20.20
C LYS A 84 -16.90 14.37 19.30
N THR A 85 -16.90 15.44 18.54
CA THR A 85 -18.03 15.80 17.69
C THR A 85 -17.94 15.09 16.34
N ALA A 86 -19.10 14.74 15.78
CA ALA A 86 -19.21 14.21 14.43
C ALA A 86 -18.47 15.10 13.41
N GLY A 87 -18.38 16.42 13.65
CA GLY A 87 -17.61 17.36 12.84
C GLY A 87 -16.12 17.02 12.77
N GLY A 88 -15.49 16.56 13.87
CA GLY A 88 -14.07 16.18 13.87
C GLY A 88 -13.75 15.00 12.96
N VAL A 89 -14.65 14.00 12.92
CA VAL A 89 -14.50 12.83 12.04
C VAL A 89 -14.56 13.23 10.56
N TRP A 90 -15.47 14.14 10.18
CA TRP A 90 -15.59 14.62 8.81
C TRP A 90 -14.39 15.46 8.36
N VAL A 91 -13.88 16.32 9.25
CA VAL A 91 -12.63 17.08 8.98
C VAL A 91 -11.47 16.12 8.81
N PHE A 92 -11.38 15.10 9.67
CA PHE A 92 -10.34 14.07 9.55
C PHE A 92 -10.45 13.31 8.23
N ALA A 93 -11.66 12.89 7.84
CA ALA A 93 -11.92 12.22 6.56
C ALA A 93 -11.51 13.09 5.36
N ALA A 94 -11.83 14.40 5.39
CA ALA A 94 -11.46 15.33 4.34
C ALA A 94 -9.94 15.51 4.21
N VAL A 95 -9.21 15.62 5.33
CA VAL A 95 -7.74 15.72 5.34
C VAL A 95 -7.12 14.39 4.90
N LEU A 96 -7.69 13.26 5.31
CA LEU A 96 -7.24 11.92 4.89
C LEU A 96 -7.46 11.70 3.38
N PHE A 97 -8.59 12.15 2.84
CA PHE A 97 -8.86 12.17 1.40
C PHE A 97 -7.83 13.02 0.65
N PHE A 98 -7.53 14.20 1.15
CA PHE A 98 -6.51 15.06 0.56
C PHE A 98 -5.11 14.45 0.66
N LEU A 99 -4.79 13.75 1.75
CA LEU A 99 -3.57 12.96 1.90
C LEU A 99 -3.46 11.92 0.78
N GLY A 100 -4.57 11.24 0.43
CA GLY A 100 -4.66 10.31 -0.69
C GLY A 100 -4.36 10.97 -2.04
N ILE A 101 -4.93 12.16 -2.30
CA ILE A 101 -4.65 12.96 -3.51
C ILE A 101 -3.15 13.23 -3.64
N VAL A 102 -2.54 13.76 -2.59
CA VAL A 102 -1.12 14.12 -2.59
C VAL A 102 -0.23 12.88 -2.69
N ALA A 103 -0.62 11.78 -2.05
CA ALA A 103 0.08 10.49 -2.13
C ALA A 103 0.12 9.96 -3.57
N ASN A 104 -0.99 10.06 -4.31
CA ASN A 104 -1.05 9.65 -5.72
C ASN A 104 -0.16 10.52 -6.60
N LEU A 105 -0.22 11.86 -6.45
CA LEU A 105 0.65 12.78 -7.18
C LEU A 105 2.13 12.48 -6.90
N HIS A 106 2.49 12.23 -5.64
CA HIS A 106 3.84 11.84 -5.24
C HIS A 106 4.26 10.54 -5.91
N ASN A 107 3.39 9.52 -5.86
CA ASN A 107 3.64 8.19 -6.44
C ASN A 107 3.88 8.27 -7.95
N LEU A 108 2.99 8.95 -8.69
CA LEU A 108 3.14 9.11 -10.14
C LEU A 108 4.44 9.85 -10.48
N SER A 109 4.74 10.93 -9.76
CA SER A 109 5.93 11.76 -10.01
C SER A 109 7.22 10.98 -9.75
N VAL A 110 7.29 10.23 -8.64
CA VAL A 110 8.46 9.41 -8.29
C VAL A 110 8.67 8.28 -9.29
N ASN A 111 7.59 7.60 -9.71
CA ASN A 111 7.68 6.52 -10.69
C ASN A 111 8.10 7.04 -12.07
N THR A 112 7.63 8.23 -12.47
CA THR A 112 8.08 8.88 -13.71
C THR A 112 9.59 9.18 -13.67
N GLN A 113 10.09 9.69 -12.54
CA GLN A 113 11.53 9.89 -12.33
C GLN A 113 12.29 8.56 -12.34
N ALA A 114 11.75 7.52 -11.69
CA ALA A 114 12.38 6.20 -11.61
C ALA A 114 12.53 5.56 -13.00
N VAL A 115 11.51 5.67 -13.88
CA VAL A 115 11.58 5.20 -15.27
C VAL A 115 12.68 5.93 -16.05
N GLY A 116 12.80 7.26 -15.89
CA GLY A 116 13.86 8.02 -16.52
C GLY A 116 15.26 7.60 -16.05
N VAL A 117 15.42 7.38 -14.73
CA VAL A 117 16.69 6.90 -14.17
C VAL A 117 17.02 5.48 -14.67
N GLU A 118 16.03 4.58 -14.73
CA GLU A 118 16.21 3.21 -15.25
C GLU A 118 16.71 3.21 -16.70
N LYS A 119 16.13 4.05 -17.56
CA LYS A 119 16.60 4.22 -18.95
C LYS A 119 18.04 4.69 -19.02
N MET A 120 18.44 5.65 -18.19
CA MET A 120 19.82 6.15 -18.13
C MET A 120 20.80 5.09 -17.60
N TYR A 121 20.33 4.27 -16.66
CA TYR A 121 21.16 3.23 -16.05
C TYR A 121 21.36 2.00 -16.95
N GLY A 122 20.49 1.82 -17.94
CA GLY A 122 20.55 0.72 -18.91
C GLY A 122 20.28 -0.67 -18.35
N ARG A 123 19.74 -0.77 -17.13
CA ARG A 123 19.35 -2.04 -16.47
C ARG A 123 18.06 -1.82 -15.70
N SER A 124 17.25 -2.87 -15.57
CA SER A 124 16.04 -2.80 -14.75
C SER A 124 16.40 -2.64 -13.26
N ILE A 125 15.94 -1.55 -12.66
CA ILE A 125 16.13 -1.21 -11.24
C ILE A 125 14.81 -0.85 -10.52
N MET A 126 13.68 -1.01 -11.23
CA MET A 126 12.34 -0.69 -10.66
C MET A 126 12.05 -1.49 -9.40
N ALA A 127 12.39 -2.79 -9.39
CA ALA A 127 12.22 -3.64 -8.21
C ALA A 127 12.98 -3.11 -6.99
N THR A 128 14.19 -2.56 -7.20
CA THR A 128 14.99 -1.92 -6.15
C THR A 128 14.27 -0.70 -5.55
N PHE A 129 13.64 0.16 -6.37
CA PHE A 129 12.87 1.30 -5.86
C PHE A 129 11.67 0.85 -5.02
N HIS A 130 10.94 -0.18 -5.44
CA HIS A 130 9.85 -0.75 -4.66
C HIS A 130 10.34 -1.46 -3.39
N GLY A 131 11.50 -2.11 -3.44
CA GLY A 131 12.17 -2.67 -2.26
C GLY A 131 12.53 -1.60 -1.24
N LEU A 132 13.09 -0.46 -1.68
CA LEU A 132 13.40 0.68 -0.84
C LEU A 132 12.14 1.31 -0.23
N TRP A 133 11.01 1.30 -0.95
CA TRP A 133 9.72 1.72 -0.41
C TRP A 133 9.29 0.83 0.78
N SER A 134 9.40 -0.50 0.65
CA SER A 134 9.07 -1.45 1.71
C SER A 134 10.04 -1.34 2.90
N LEU A 135 11.34 -1.13 2.63
CA LEU A 135 12.35 -0.91 3.68
C LEU A 135 12.07 0.39 4.47
N ALA A 136 11.65 1.45 3.78
CA ALA A 136 11.21 2.68 4.43
C ALA A 136 9.95 2.46 5.28
N GLY A 137 9.02 1.62 4.83
CA GLY A 137 7.86 1.19 5.61
C GLY A 137 8.25 0.42 6.89
N PHE A 138 9.21 -0.48 6.78
CA PHE A 138 9.80 -1.18 7.93
C PHE A 138 10.41 -0.21 8.96
N ALA A 139 11.26 0.71 8.49
CA ALA A 139 11.88 1.71 9.35
C ALA A 139 10.84 2.60 10.05
N ALA A 140 9.79 3.01 9.34
CA ALA A 140 8.68 3.78 9.91
C ALA A 140 7.87 2.99 10.94
N GLY A 141 7.72 1.67 10.75
CA GLY A 141 7.10 0.77 11.73
C GLY A 141 7.87 0.76 13.06
N ILE A 142 9.22 0.72 13.00
CA ILE A 142 10.08 0.82 14.19
C ILE A 142 9.91 2.18 14.86
N VAL A 143 10.01 3.27 14.10
CA VAL A 143 9.83 4.64 14.63
C VAL A 143 8.45 4.79 15.27
N GLY A 144 7.39 4.32 14.60
CA GLY A 144 6.03 4.33 15.12
C GLY A 144 5.89 3.58 16.46
N SER A 145 6.55 2.43 16.59
CA SER A 145 6.57 1.65 17.85
C SER A 145 7.30 2.40 18.96
N LEU A 146 8.47 2.99 18.67
CA LEU A 146 9.22 3.79 19.64
C LEU A 146 8.43 5.02 20.10
N MET A 147 7.79 5.75 19.17
CA MET A 147 6.95 6.91 19.50
C MET A 147 5.78 6.52 20.41
N ALA A 148 5.16 5.36 20.16
CA ALA A 148 4.08 4.86 21.01
C ALA A 148 4.58 4.41 22.40
N ALA A 149 5.72 3.73 22.46
CA ALA A 149 6.35 3.31 23.72
C ALA A 149 6.62 4.50 24.64
N HIS A 150 7.02 5.63 24.07
CA HIS A 150 7.25 6.89 24.80
C HIS A 150 6.00 7.75 24.94
N ARG A 151 4.80 7.23 24.59
CA ARG A 151 3.50 7.94 24.64
C ARG A 151 3.50 9.29 23.90
N ILE A 152 4.32 9.41 22.86
CA ILE A 152 4.38 10.60 22.02
C ILE A 152 3.11 10.67 21.18
N VAL A 153 2.35 11.75 21.30
CA VAL A 153 1.11 11.94 20.54
C VAL A 153 1.40 11.99 19.02
N PRO A 154 0.44 11.56 18.18
CA PRO A 154 0.61 11.47 16.72
C PRO A 154 1.13 12.76 16.08
N PHE A 155 0.72 13.93 16.56
CA PHE A 155 1.16 15.21 16.02
C PHE A 155 2.68 15.39 16.05
N TYR A 156 3.34 15.14 17.18
CA TYR A 156 4.81 15.31 17.28
C TYR A 156 5.56 14.28 16.46
N HIS A 157 5.03 13.05 16.37
CA HIS A 157 5.57 12.03 15.47
C HIS A 157 5.52 12.53 14.02
N TYR A 158 4.36 13.02 13.57
CA TYR A 158 4.17 13.49 12.20
C TYR A 158 4.91 14.79 11.90
N LEU A 159 5.08 15.67 12.89
CA LEU A 159 5.93 16.85 12.77
C LEU A 159 7.38 16.46 12.51
N GLY A 160 7.90 15.45 13.21
CA GLY A 160 9.22 14.88 12.94
C GLY A 160 9.35 14.34 11.51
N ILE A 161 8.31 13.64 11.00
CA ILE A 161 8.27 13.15 9.62
C ILE A 161 8.26 14.32 8.62
N PHE A 162 7.52 15.38 8.91
CA PHE A 162 7.48 16.57 8.06
C PHE A 162 8.84 17.25 7.98
N VAL A 163 9.49 17.49 9.13
CA VAL A 163 10.84 18.07 9.17
C VAL A 163 11.84 17.20 8.42
N PHE A 164 11.82 15.89 8.66
CA PHE A 164 12.67 14.93 7.93
C PHE A 164 12.41 15.00 6.41
N GLY A 165 11.13 15.05 6.01
CA GLY A 165 10.75 15.18 4.60
C GLY A 165 11.28 16.45 3.94
N LEU A 166 11.22 17.61 4.64
CA LEU A 166 11.79 18.86 4.16
C LEU A 166 13.31 18.75 3.99
N LEU A 167 14.02 18.15 4.94
CA LEU A 167 15.46 17.91 4.83
C LEU A 167 15.78 17.04 3.60
N VAL A 168 15.04 15.95 3.40
CA VAL A 168 15.19 15.10 2.20
C VAL A 168 15.00 15.91 0.92
N VAL A 169 13.98 16.76 0.86
CA VAL A 169 13.74 17.62 -0.32
C VAL A 169 14.88 18.61 -0.52
N ILE A 170 15.32 19.32 0.51
CA ILE A 170 16.39 20.33 0.42
C ILE A 170 17.69 19.71 -0.10
N PHE A 171 18.07 18.54 0.42
CA PHE A 171 19.35 17.92 0.06
C PHE A 171 19.29 17.10 -1.23
N LEU A 172 18.17 16.43 -1.52
CA LEU A 172 18.11 15.45 -2.59
C LEU A 172 17.37 15.91 -3.86
N HIS A 173 16.52 16.96 -3.78
CA HIS A 173 15.79 17.42 -4.96
C HIS A 173 16.70 17.85 -6.12
N ARG A 174 17.90 18.35 -5.85
CA ARG A 174 18.88 18.73 -6.86
C ARG A 174 19.30 17.56 -7.78
N TYR A 175 19.19 16.31 -7.29
CA TYR A 175 19.56 15.10 -8.03
C TYR A 175 18.42 14.52 -8.87
N THR A 176 17.21 15.09 -8.81
CA THR A 176 16.11 14.65 -9.66
C THR A 176 16.32 15.07 -11.11
N LEU A 177 15.84 14.25 -12.04
CA LEU A 177 15.93 14.53 -13.48
C LEU A 177 15.21 15.84 -13.81
N ARG A 178 15.83 16.65 -14.67
CA ARG A 178 15.28 17.97 -15.04
C ARG A 178 14.22 17.88 -16.13
N GLN A 179 14.27 16.85 -16.96
CA GLN A 179 13.36 16.62 -18.09
C GLN A 179 12.80 15.20 -17.99
N ASP A 180 11.54 15.05 -18.35
CA ASP A 180 10.88 13.76 -18.44
C ASP A 180 11.09 13.18 -19.82
N GLU A 181 11.86 12.08 -19.94
CA GLU A 181 12.13 11.41 -21.21
C GLU A 181 10.87 10.81 -21.86
N ALA A 182 9.83 10.53 -21.08
CA ALA A 182 8.54 10.03 -21.57
C ALA A 182 7.80 11.00 -22.53
N ARG A 183 8.33 12.20 -22.73
CA ARG A 183 7.74 13.22 -23.64
C ARG A 183 7.98 12.91 -25.13
N THR A 184 8.87 11.99 -25.47
CA THR A 184 9.33 11.71 -26.83
C THR A 184 8.67 10.52 -27.51
N GLU A 185 7.99 9.63 -26.78
CA GLU A 185 7.23 8.54 -27.41
C GLU A 185 5.83 9.02 -27.78
N LYS A 186 5.46 8.86 -29.08
CA LYS A 186 4.11 9.16 -29.58
C LYS A 186 3.08 8.48 -28.70
N LYS A 187 2.34 9.28 -27.92
CA LYS A 187 1.20 8.78 -27.14
C LYS A 187 0.18 8.17 -28.09
N GLU A 188 -0.06 6.88 -27.99
CA GLU A 188 -1.32 6.33 -28.47
C GLU A 188 -2.46 7.12 -27.88
N LYS A 189 -3.43 7.53 -28.72
CA LYS A 189 -4.59 8.29 -28.23
C LYS A 189 -5.19 7.56 -27.04
N PRO A 190 -5.41 8.22 -25.91
CA PRO A 190 -5.95 7.57 -24.71
C PRO A 190 -7.30 6.96 -25.08
N THR A 191 -7.37 5.65 -25.09
CA THR A 191 -8.63 4.94 -25.31
C THR A 191 -9.35 4.95 -23.98
N PHE A 192 -10.48 5.62 -23.88
CA PHE A 192 -11.31 5.76 -22.67
C PHE A 192 -11.71 4.40 -22.05
N ASN A 193 -11.70 3.34 -22.85
CA ASN A 193 -12.05 2.00 -22.40
C ASN A 193 -10.78 1.12 -22.31
N ILE A 194 -10.13 1.12 -21.15
CA ILE A 194 -8.95 0.31 -20.87
C ILE A 194 -9.20 -1.20 -20.93
N PHE A 195 -10.46 -1.63 -20.80
CA PHE A 195 -10.86 -3.05 -20.82
C PHE A 195 -11.26 -3.54 -22.21
N LYS A 196 -11.31 -2.68 -23.23
CA LYS A 196 -11.69 -3.08 -24.58
C LYS A 196 -10.65 -4.02 -25.20
N GLY A 197 -11.08 -5.22 -25.60
CA GLY A 197 -10.23 -6.24 -26.23
C GLY A 197 -9.37 -7.02 -25.23
N MET A 198 -9.69 -6.98 -23.95
CA MET A 198 -9.07 -7.82 -22.93
C MET A 198 -9.74 -9.20 -22.93
N ASP A 199 -8.94 -10.24 -22.87
CA ASP A 199 -9.39 -11.62 -22.78
C ASP A 199 -9.56 -12.11 -21.32
N ALA A 200 -10.03 -13.33 -21.15
CA ALA A 200 -10.24 -13.94 -19.84
C ALA A 200 -8.96 -14.08 -19.01
N PHE A 201 -7.79 -14.18 -19.68
CA PHE A 201 -6.51 -14.28 -18.99
C PHE A 201 -6.13 -12.97 -18.30
N VAL A 202 -6.35 -11.81 -18.96
CA VAL A 202 -6.11 -10.49 -18.36
C VAL A 202 -6.99 -10.28 -17.13
N TYR A 203 -8.28 -10.62 -17.21
CA TYR A 203 -9.19 -10.54 -16.06
C TYR A 203 -8.76 -11.46 -14.92
N LEU A 204 -8.34 -12.68 -15.23
CA LEU A 204 -7.84 -13.62 -14.24
C LEU A 204 -6.61 -13.08 -13.51
N MET A 205 -5.64 -12.50 -14.25
CA MET A 205 -4.48 -11.85 -13.63
C MET A 205 -4.89 -10.65 -12.78
N GLY A 206 -5.87 -9.88 -13.23
CA GLY A 206 -6.46 -8.79 -12.46
C GLY A 206 -7.08 -9.26 -11.14
N PHE A 207 -7.85 -10.34 -11.14
CA PHE A 207 -8.46 -10.90 -9.92
C PHE A 207 -7.42 -11.51 -8.96
N ILE A 208 -6.37 -12.15 -9.47
CA ILE A 208 -5.25 -12.62 -8.64
C ILE A 208 -4.55 -11.41 -7.98
N ALA A 209 -4.29 -10.35 -8.74
CA ALA A 209 -3.71 -9.12 -8.23
C ALA A 209 -4.62 -8.44 -7.20
N LEU A 210 -5.94 -8.37 -7.46
CA LEU A 210 -6.94 -7.83 -6.54
C LEU A 210 -6.92 -8.55 -5.19
N GLY A 211 -6.97 -9.88 -5.21
CA GLY A 211 -6.94 -10.69 -3.99
C GLY A 211 -5.64 -10.49 -3.21
N SER A 212 -4.49 -10.43 -3.89
CA SER A 212 -3.19 -10.16 -3.26
C SER A 212 -3.13 -8.76 -2.64
N MET A 213 -3.58 -7.74 -3.36
CA MET A 213 -3.60 -6.35 -2.88
C MET A 213 -4.61 -6.14 -1.75
N LEU A 214 -5.72 -6.89 -1.74
CA LEU A 214 -6.64 -6.91 -0.60
C LEU A 214 -5.96 -7.52 0.64
N CYS A 215 -5.27 -8.66 0.52
CA CYS A 215 -4.51 -9.25 1.63
C CYS A 215 -3.43 -8.29 2.17
N GLU A 216 -2.74 -7.58 1.28
CA GLU A 216 -1.75 -6.56 1.64
C GLU A 216 -2.41 -5.38 2.38
N GLY A 217 -3.56 -4.88 1.88
CA GLY A 217 -4.33 -3.81 2.50
C GLY A 217 -4.78 -4.15 3.93
N VAL A 218 -5.23 -5.38 4.15
CA VAL A 218 -5.60 -5.85 5.50
C VAL A 218 -4.42 -5.72 6.47
N MET A 219 -3.20 -6.03 6.06
CA MET A 219 -2.02 -5.88 6.90
C MET A 219 -1.71 -4.43 7.20
N TYR A 220 -1.96 -3.52 6.26
CA TYR A 220 -1.70 -2.09 6.45
C TYR A 220 -2.70 -1.44 7.40
N ASP A 221 -3.97 -1.70 7.21
CA ASP A 221 -5.04 -0.97 7.88
C ASP A 221 -5.48 -1.66 9.20
N TRP A 222 -5.43 -2.99 9.25
CA TRP A 222 -6.10 -3.76 10.31
C TRP A 222 -5.14 -4.54 11.21
N SER A 223 -3.88 -4.76 10.83
CA SER A 223 -2.96 -5.55 11.67
C SER A 223 -2.76 -4.95 13.06
N ALA A 224 -2.55 -3.64 13.16
CA ALA A 224 -2.35 -2.97 14.44
C ALA A 224 -3.64 -2.95 15.27
N VAL A 225 -4.82 -2.81 14.65
CA VAL A 225 -6.13 -2.91 15.31
C VAL A 225 -6.32 -4.32 15.86
N TYR A 226 -6.03 -5.36 15.04
CA TYR A 226 -6.13 -6.75 15.45
C TYR A 226 -5.24 -7.08 16.66
N TYR A 227 -3.99 -6.63 16.64
CA TYR A 227 -3.06 -6.81 17.74
C TYR A 227 -3.52 -6.12 19.03
N LYS A 228 -4.13 -4.94 18.92
CA LYS A 228 -4.59 -4.17 20.07
C LYS A 228 -5.89 -4.72 20.67
N GLU A 229 -6.90 -4.92 19.85
CA GLU A 229 -8.27 -5.15 20.30
C GLU A 229 -8.64 -6.63 20.45
N TYR A 230 -7.97 -7.51 19.68
CA TYR A 230 -8.28 -8.94 19.70
C TYR A 230 -7.21 -9.77 20.40
N LEU A 231 -5.94 -9.33 20.37
CA LEU A 231 -4.86 -10.01 21.05
C LEU A 231 -4.42 -9.29 22.33
N PHE A 232 -4.95 -8.11 22.61
CA PHE A 232 -4.71 -7.29 23.81
C PHE A 232 -3.24 -7.00 24.07
N PHE A 233 -2.43 -6.82 23.00
CA PHE A 233 -1.04 -6.44 23.14
C PHE A 233 -0.90 -4.96 23.50
N ASP A 234 0.15 -4.63 24.22
CA ASP A 234 0.48 -3.27 24.60
C ASP A 234 0.87 -2.39 23.40
N ASP A 235 0.81 -1.07 23.57
CA ASP A 235 1.06 -0.09 22.49
C ASP A 235 2.46 -0.18 21.88
N THR A 236 3.42 -0.87 22.52
CA THR A 236 4.75 -1.10 21.97
C THR A 236 4.76 -2.24 20.96
N ARG A 237 3.89 -3.25 21.15
CA ARG A 237 3.87 -4.50 20.38
C ARG A 237 2.85 -4.53 19.25
N ILE A 238 1.80 -3.70 19.30
CA ILE A 238 0.71 -3.71 18.30
C ILE A 238 1.21 -3.49 16.86
N ARG A 239 2.37 -2.87 16.68
CA ARG A 239 2.95 -2.56 15.36
C ARG A 239 3.91 -3.62 14.84
N PHE A 240 4.22 -4.65 15.65
CA PHE A 240 5.16 -5.71 15.25
C PHE A 240 4.67 -6.47 14.03
N GLY A 241 3.35 -6.72 13.92
CA GLY A 241 2.77 -7.38 12.76
C GLY A 241 3.02 -6.63 11.45
N TYR A 242 2.68 -5.35 11.42
CA TYR A 242 2.96 -4.49 10.27
C TYR A 242 4.46 -4.45 9.92
N THR A 243 5.30 -4.22 10.93
CA THR A 243 6.75 -4.07 10.75
C THR A 243 7.38 -5.35 10.19
N ALA A 244 7.00 -6.50 10.73
CA ALA A 244 7.48 -7.81 10.26
C ALA A 244 6.99 -8.12 8.83
N CYS A 245 5.74 -7.79 8.52
CA CYS A 245 5.19 -7.92 7.18
C CYS A 245 6.00 -7.07 6.18
N MET A 246 6.28 -5.82 6.49
CA MET A 246 7.06 -4.93 5.62
C MET A 246 8.49 -5.39 5.41
N LEU A 247 9.16 -5.88 6.46
CA LEU A 247 10.51 -6.43 6.35
C LEU A 247 10.55 -7.66 5.46
N ALA A 248 9.66 -8.62 5.69
CA ALA A 248 9.57 -9.84 4.90
C ALA A 248 9.23 -9.54 3.44
N MET A 249 8.28 -8.61 3.20
CA MET A 249 7.92 -8.15 1.86
C MET A 249 9.11 -7.52 1.15
N ALA A 250 9.85 -6.62 1.80
CA ALA A 250 11.04 -5.99 1.23
C ALA A 250 12.08 -7.05 0.83
N SER A 251 12.38 -7.96 1.75
CA SER A 251 13.36 -9.03 1.53
C SER A 251 12.98 -9.92 0.34
N CYS A 252 11.72 -10.34 0.28
CA CYS A 252 11.24 -11.19 -0.81
C CYS A 252 11.16 -10.44 -2.16
N ARG A 253 10.87 -9.13 -2.17
CA ARG A 253 10.89 -8.33 -3.40
C ARG A 253 12.29 -8.23 -4.01
N PHE A 254 13.34 -8.10 -3.20
CA PHE A 254 14.72 -8.13 -3.71
C PHE A 254 15.14 -9.49 -4.27
N LEU A 255 14.53 -10.56 -3.79
CA LEU A 255 14.80 -11.94 -4.25
C LEU A 255 13.81 -12.39 -5.35
N ALA A 256 12.78 -11.60 -5.65
CA ALA A 256 11.66 -12.00 -6.50
C ALA A 256 12.09 -12.52 -7.87
N ASP A 257 12.97 -11.78 -8.58
CA ASP A 257 13.42 -12.16 -9.91
C ASP A 257 14.21 -13.47 -9.88
N PHE A 258 15.08 -13.66 -8.89
CA PHE A 258 15.81 -14.92 -8.70
C PHE A 258 14.86 -16.10 -8.44
N ILE A 259 13.87 -15.91 -7.55
CA ILE A 259 12.90 -16.94 -7.17
C ILE A 259 12.02 -17.31 -8.37
N VAL A 260 11.52 -16.32 -9.13
CA VAL A 260 10.68 -16.53 -10.31
C VAL A 260 11.46 -17.26 -11.42
N ASN A 261 12.70 -16.84 -11.68
CA ASN A 261 13.55 -17.47 -12.68
C ASN A 261 13.92 -18.91 -12.32
N ARG A 262 14.06 -19.23 -11.02
CA ARG A 262 14.43 -20.56 -10.54
C ARG A 262 13.25 -21.53 -10.47
N PHE A 263 12.08 -21.08 -10.02
CA PHE A 263 10.93 -21.94 -9.70
C PHE A 263 9.73 -21.76 -10.63
N GLY A 264 9.78 -20.75 -11.50
CA GLY A 264 8.70 -20.42 -12.43
C GLY A 264 7.52 -19.70 -11.78
N ALA A 265 6.80 -18.89 -12.59
CA ALA A 265 5.71 -18.02 -12.17
C ALA A 265 4.57 -18.78 -11.43
N VAL A 266 4.15 -19.93 -11.97
CA VAL A 266 3.07 -20.75 -11.38
C VAL A 266 3.40 -21.19 -9.96
N THR A 267 4.61 -21.71 -9.76
CA THR A 267 5.07 -22.20 -8.45
C THR A 267 5.16 -21.05 -7.46
N VAL A 268 5.70 -19.91 -7.89
CA VAL A 268 5.84 -18.72 -7.04
C VAL A 268 4.48 -18.22 -6.59
N VAL A 269 3.52 -17.99 -7.49
CA VAL A 269 2.17 -17.51 -7.11
C VAL A 269 1.44 -18.52 -6.22
N ARG A 270 1.60 -19.83 -6.48
CA ARG A 270 1.01 -20.87 -5.63
C ARG A 270 1.58 -20.83 -4.21
N LEU A 271 2.90 -20.81 -4.08
CA LEU A 271 3.57 -20.70 -2.77
C LEU A 271 3.24 -19.37 -2.07
N SER A 272 3.17 -18.29 -2.82
CA SER A 272 2.76 -16.97 -2.31
C SER A 272 1.38 -17.00 -1.67
N GLY A 273 0.39 -17.56 -2.35
CA GLY A 273 -0.97 -17.71 -1.79
C GLY A 273 -1.00 -18.61 -0.56
N LEU A 274 -0.28 -19.75 -0.58
CA LEU A 274 -0.21 -20.64 0.57
C LEU A 274 0.49 -20.01 1.77
N LEU A 275 1.62 -19.31 1.56
CA LEU A 275 2.32 -18.57 2.63
C LEU A 275 1.41 -17.49 3.24
N THR A 276 0.69 -16.75 2.41
CA THR A 276 -0.28 -15.73 2.86
C THR A 276 -1.38 -16.39 3.71
N ALA A 277 -1.95 -17.49 3.25
CA ALA A 277 -2.99 -18.21 3.98
C ALA A 277 -2.50 -18.75 5.33
N VAL A 278 -1.34 -19.42 5.35
CA VAL A 278 -0.71 -19.93 6.60
C VAL A 278 -0.40 -18.75 7.53
N GLY A 279 0.07 -17.62 6.99
CA GLY A 279 0.36 -16.43 7.77
C GLY A 279 -0.88 -15.90 8.50
N PHE A 280 -2.01 -15.71 7.80
CA PHE A 280 -3.26 -15.30 8.43
C PHE A 280 -3.81 -16.34 9.41
N LEU A 281 -3.72 -17.63 9.11
CA LEU A 281 -4.13 -18.68 10.03
C LEU A 281 -3.30 -18.68 11.32
N LEU A 282 -1.96 -18.48 11.24
CA LEU A 282 -1.12 -18.35 12.42
C LEU A 282 -1.53 -17.12 13.25
N MET A 283 -1.84 -15.98 12.61
CA MET A 283 -2.32 -14.80 13.33
C MET A 283 -3.62 -15.07 14.08
N VAL A 284 -4.52 -15.88 13.52
CA VAL A 284 -5.84 -16.19 14.11
C VAL A 284 -5.75 -17.26 15.20
N LEU A 285 -4.94 -18.31 14.99
CA LEU A 285 -4.89 -19.48 15.87
C LEU A 285 -3.95 -19.31 17.05
N CYS A 286 -2.93 -18.45 16.93
CA CYS A 286 -1.95 -18.22 17.98
C CYS A 286 -2.25 -16.93 18.76
N HIS A 287 -1.89 -16.95 20.05
CA HIS A 287 -1.97 -15.78 20.95
C HIS A 287 -0.57 -15.27 21.37
N SER A 288 0.48 -16.03 21.05
CA SER A 288 1.84 -15.62 21.32
C SER A 288 2.30 -14.54 20.34
N ILE A 289 2.86 -13.44 20.85
CA ILE A 289 3.38 -12.34 20.02
C ILE A 289 4.38 -12.84 18.96
N VAL A 290 5.18 -13.84 19.28
CA VAL A 290 6.16 -14.40 18.36
C VAL A 290 5.47 -15.06 17.16
N TRP A 291 4.53 -15.98 17.41
CA TRP A 291 3.87 -16.72 16.35
C TRP A 291 2.95 -15.85 15.49
N VAL A 292 2.25 -14.89 16.11
CA VAL A 292 1.42 -13.93 15.37
C VAL A 292 2.28 -13.04 14.49
N THR A 293 3.45 -12.62 14.99
CA THR A 293 4.39 -11.79 14.21
C THR A 293 5.06 -12.60 13.08
N VAL A 294 5.37 -13.89 13.32
CA VAL A 294 5.81 -14.80 12.25
C VAL A 294 4.70 -14.95 11.20
N GLY A 295 3.43 -15.10 11.62
CA GLY A 295 2.29 -15.12 10.70
C GLY A 295 2.24 -13.87 9.82
N ALA A 296 2.38 -12.69 10.42
CA ALA A 296 2.42 -11.42 9.68
C ALA A 296 3.60 -11.35 8.69
N ALA A 297 4.78 -11.84 9.07
CA ALA A 297 5.94 -11.95 8.17
C ALA A 297 5.67 -12.89 6.99
N LEU A 298 5.01 -14.03 7.22
CA LEU A 298 4.61 -14.95 6.15
C LEU A 298 3.61 -14.32 5.18
N VAL A 299 2.65 -13.52 5.69
CA VAL A 299 1.76 -12.74 4.81
C VAL A 299 2.58 -11.80 3.93
N GLY A 300 3.50 -11.01 4.51
CA GLY A 300 4.36 -10.09 3.77
C GLY A 300 5.19 -10.79 2.69
N ALA A 301 5.81 -11.92 3.03
CA ALA A 301 6.55 -12.75 2.07
C ALA A 301 5.65 -13.23 0.94
N GLY A 302 4.44 -13.71 1.28
CA GLY A 302 3.49 -14.25 0.33
C GLY A 302 3.00 -13.22 -0.68
N VAL A 303 2.52 -12.05 -0.23
CA VAL A 303 1.96 -11.04 -1.14
C VAL A 303 3.03 -10.33 -1.99
N SER A 304 4.31 -10.40 -1.60
CA SER A 304 5.41 -9.62 -2.19
C SER A 304 5.56 -9.77 -3.70
N SER A 305 5.40 -10.99 -4.23
CA SER A 305 5.75 -11.35 -5.61
C SER A 305 4.55 -11.53 -6.54
N VAL A 306 3.31 -11.58 -6.01
CA VAL A 306 2.11 -11.92 -6.81
C VAL A 306 1.86 -10.90 -7.92
N VAL A 307 1.82 -9.61 -7.58
CA VAL A 307 1.53 -8.53 -8.54
C VAL A 307 2.62 -8.42 -9.63
N PRO A 308 3.93 -8.38 -9.28
CA PRO A 308 4.99 -8.40 -10.29
C PRO A 308 4.91 -9.59 -11.23
N VAL A 309 4.59 -10.78 -10.72
CA VAL A 309 4.45 -11.99 -11.54
C VAL A 309 3.25 -11.87 -12.50
N CYS A 310 2.11 -11.34 -12.04
CA CYS A 310 0.96 -11.08 -12.91
C CYS A 310 1.33 -10.12 -14.05
N TYR A 311 2.07 -9.03 -13.76
CA TYR A 311 2.52 -8.10 -14.80
C TYR A 311 3.48 -8.75 -15.79
N GLY A 312 4.42 -9.57 -15.29
CA GLY A 312 5.34 -10.31 -16.14
C GLY A 312 4.62 -11.32 -17.06
N ALA A 313 3.60 -12.01 -16.56
CA ALA A 313 2.77 -12.92 -17.33
C ALA A 313 2.00 -12.18 -18.45
N ILE A 314 1.38 -11.04 -18.10
CA ILE A 314 0.67 -10.20 -19.07
C ILE A 314 1.61 -9.61 -20.12
N GLY A 315 2.81 -9.21 -19.73
CA GLY A 315 3.81 -8.67 -20.69
C GLY A 315 4.23 -9.67 -21.77
N ARG A 316 4.09 -10.96 -21.52
CA ARG A 316 4.39 -12.05 -22.47
C ARG A 316 3.15 -12.64 -23.15
N HIS A 317 1.95 -12.22 -22.75
CA HIS A 317 0.71 -12.80 -23.26
C HIS A 317 0.43 -12.38 -24.71
N PRO A 318 0.25 -13.32 -25.66
CA PRO A 318 -0.02 -12.99 -27.06
C PRO A 318 -1.43 -12.38 -27.23
N GLY A 319 -1.60 -11.55 -28.24
CA GLY A 319 -2.91 -11.00 -28.63
C GLY A 319 -3.38 -9.77 -27.84
N VAL A 320 -2.62 -9.29 -26.88
CA VAL A 320 -2.91 -8.04 -26.14
C VAL A 320 -1.77 -7.03 -26.25
N VAL A 321 -2.09 -5.75 -26.20
CA VAL A 321 -1.08 -4.69 -26.07
C VAL A 321 -0.59 -4.66 -24.63
N PRO A 322 0.70 -4.99 -24.35
CA PRO A 322 1.19 -5.21 -22.97
C PRO A 322 0.91 -4.04 -22.04
N GLY A 323 1.19 -2.80 -22.47
CA GLY A 323 0.95 -1.60 -21.63
C GLY A 323 -0.50 -1.41 -21.25
N ARG A 324 -1.45 -1.65 -22.17
CA ARG A 324 -2.89 -1.57 -21.89
C ARG A 324 -3.35 -2.69 -20.95
N ALA A 325 -2.88 -3.91 -21.18
CA ALA A 325 -3.24 -5.06 -20.37
C ALA A 325 -2.68 -4.95 -18.94
N ILE A 326 -1.44 -4.48 -18.77
CA ILE A 326 -0.86 -4.18 -17.45
C ILE A 326 -1.69 -3.09 -16.74
N ASN A 327 -2.13 -2.06 -17.45
CA ASN A 327 -2.97 -1.01 -16.87
C ASN A 327 -4.34 -1.56 -16.42
N ALA A 328 -4.96 -2.45 -17.20
CA ALA A 328 -6.20 -3.12 -16.80
C ALA A 328 -6.01 -3.98 -15.54
N VAL A 329 -4.96 -4.80 -15.49
CA VAL A 329 -4.60 -5.62 -14.31
C VAL A 329 -4.33 -4.74 -13.09
N SER A 330 -3.57 -3.64 -13.26
CA SER A 330 -3.31 -2.68 -12.20
C SER A 330 -4.59 -2.07 -11.65
N THR A 331 -5.51 -1.66 -12.53
CA THR A 331 -6.78 -1.04 -12.13
C THR A 331 -7.64 -2.01 -11.32
N ILE A 332 -7.76 -3.27 -11.76
CA ILE A 332 -8.46 -4.31 -11.01
C ILE A 332 -7.76 -4.59 -9.68
N GLY A 333 -6.42 -4.71 -9.68
CA GLY A 333 -5.63 -4.93 -8.47
C GLY A 333 -5.81 -3.82 -7.45
N PHE A 334 -5.71 -2.55 -7.85
CA PHE A 334 -5.91 -1.40 -6.97
C PHE A 334 -7.32 -1.32 -6.38
N ALA A 335 -8.34 -1.87 -7.05
CA ALA A 335 -9.66 -2.00 -6.46
C ALA A 335 -9.63 -2.84 -5.18
N GLY A 336 -8.70 -3.81 -5.05
CA GLY A 336 -8.48 -4.57 -3.82
C GLY A 336 -8.10 -3.67 -2.63
N PHE A 337 -7.16 -2.74 -2.81
CA PHE A 337 -6.84 -1.75 -1.78
C PHE A 337 -7.99 -0.79 -1.49
N ALA A 338 -8.67 -0.31 -2.53
CA ALA A 338 -9.76 0.66 -2.36
C ALA A 338 -10.95 0.05 -1.61
N VAL A 339 -11.25 -1.23 -1.87
CA VAL A 339 -12.41 -1.93 -1.26
C VAL A 339 -12.05 -2.50 0.11
N SER A 340 -10.77 -2.80 0.37
CA SER A 340 -10.32 -3.45 1.61
C SER A 340 -10.81 -2.75 2.89
N PRO A 341 -10.60 -1.44 3.12
CA PRO A 341 -10.94 -0.82 4.40
C PRO A 341 -12.44 -0.94 4.75
N PRO A 342 -13.40 -0.52 3.90
CA PRO A 342 -14.81 -0.64 4.25
C PRO A 342 -15.29 -2.09 4.28
N LEU A 343 -14.86 -2.93 3.33
CA LEU A 343 -15.25 -4.34 3.28
C LEU A 343 -14.87 -5.07 4.57
N ILE A 344 -13.61 -4.94 4.96
CA ILE A 344 -13.08 -5.57 6.17
C ILE A 344 -13.75 -4.98 7.42
N GLY A 345 -13.95 -3.66 7.47
CA GLY A 345 -14.57 -2.98 8.61
C GLY A 345 -15.99 -3.46 8.87
N TYR A 346 -16.86 -3.45 7.84
CA TYR A 346 -18.24 -3.90 8.00
C TYR A 346 -18.36 -5.41 8.25
N LEU A 347 -17.52 -6.22 7.60
CA LEU A 347 -17.46 -7.65 7.92
C LEU A 347 -16.99 -7.89 9.35
N ALA A 348 -15.99 -7.12 9.84
CA ALA A 348 -15.49 -7.24 11.19
C ALA A 348 -16.53 -6.84 12.24
N GLU A 349 -17.35 -5.84 11.95
CA GLU A 349 -18.48 -5.45 12.79
C GLU A 349 -19.54 -6.55 12.90
N TRP A 350 -19.75 -7.30 11.81
CA TRP A 350 -20.77 -8.34 11.76
C TRP A 350 -20.30 -9.71 12.31
N ILE A 351 -19.11 -10.18 11.95
CA ILE A 351 -18.61 -11.52 12.33
C ILE A 351 -17.36 -11.48 13.22
N GLY A 352 -16.80 -10.29 13.49
CA GLY A 352 -15.55 -10.10 14.22
C GLY A 352 -14.32 -10.18 13.32
N LEU A 353 -13.33 -9.31 13.56
CA LEU A 353 -12.12 -9.20 12.74
C LEU A 353 -11.32 -10.53 12.66
N ARG A 354 -11.36 -11.33 13.71
CA ARG A 354 -10.74 -12.67 13.73
C ARG A 354 -11.26 -13.56 12.60
N TRP A 355 -12.57 -13.62 12.40
CA TRP A 355 -13.19 -14.45 11.37
C TRP A 355 -13.01 -13.84 9.97
N VAL A 356 -12.95 -12.53 9.88
CA VAL A 356 -12.59 -11.85 8.63
C VAL A 356 -11.20 -12.24 8.16
N LEU A 357 -10.21 -12.34 9.07
CA LEU A 357 -8.86 -12.82 8.71
C LEU A 357 -8.88 -14.28 8.22
N VAL A 358 -9.78 -15.12 8.71
CA VAL A 358 -10.00 -16.48 8.15
C VAL A 358 -10.54 -16.40 6.73
N CYS A 359 -11.52 -15.53 6.45
CA CYS A 359 -12.02 -15.31 5.09
C CYS A 359 -10.92 -14.85 4.14
N VAL A 360 -10.03 -13.96 4.61
CA VAL A 360 -8.87 -13.50 3.84
C VAL A 360 -7.87 -14.63 3.61
N ALA A 361 -7.67 -15.53 4.58
CA ALA A 361 -6.86 -16.74 4.38
C ALA A 361 -7.45 -17.65 3.29
N VAL A 362 -8.78 -17.82 3.26
CA VAL A 362 -9.47 -18.57 2.18
C VAL A 362 -9.26 -17.89 0.82
N LEU A 363 -9.34 -16.55 0.74
CA LEU A 363 -9.03 -15.81 -0.48
C LEU A 363 -7.59 -16.07 -0.95
N ALA A 364 -6.62 -16.15 -0.03
CA ALA A 364 -5.24 -16.46 -0.36
C ALA A 364 -5.08 -17.90 -0.90
N VAL A 365 -5.84 -18.87 -0.38
CA VAL A 365 -5.90 -20.24 -0.94
C VAL A 365 -6.50 -20.23 -2.35
N LEU A 366 -7.52 -19.40 -2.62
CA LEU A 366 -8.07 -19.24 -3.96
C LEU A 366 -7.02 -18.70 -4.94
N ILE A 367 -6.21 -17.70 -4.54
CA ILE A 367 -5.08 -17.23 -5.34
C ILE A 367 -4.12 -18.38 -5.67
N ALA A 368 -3.74 -19.19 -4.68
CA ALA A 368 -2.87 -20.35 -4.87
C ALA A 368 -3.48 -21.38 -5.85
N SER A 369 -4.79 -21.62 -5.79
CA SER A 369 -5.50 -22.55 -6.68
C SER A 369 -5.55 -22.05 -8.12
N LEU A 370 -5.76 -20.73 -8.31
CA LEU A 370 -5.84 -20.10 -9.61
C LEU A 370 -4.45 -20.01 -10.29
N ALA A 371 -3.36 -20.12 -9.53
CA ALA A 371 -2.00 -20.06 -10.07
C ALA A 371 -1.72 -21.10 -11.18
N GLY A 372 -2.40 -22.25 -11.15
CA GLY A 372 -2.27 -23.26 -12.20
C GLY A 372 -2.69 -22.78 -13.61
N ARG A 373 -3.52 -21.74 -13.68
CA ARG A 373 -4.00 -21.12 -14.93
C ARG A 373 -3.03 -20.10 -15.50
N LEU A 374 -1.93 -19.76 -14.80
CA LEU A 374 -0.81 -18.97 -15.30
C LEU A 374 0.06 -19.72 -16.32
N LYS A 375 -0.17 -21.01 -16.56
CA LYS A 375 0.49 -21.74 -17.63
C LYS A 375 0.09 -21.10 -18.96
N GLU A 376 1.04 -20.45 -19.57
CA GLU A 376 0.95 -20.04 -20.98
C GLU A 376 0.68 -21.29 -21.82
N LYS A 377 -0.40 -21.24 -22.66
CA LYS A 377 -0.62 -22.25 -23.70
C LYS A 377 0.37 -22.05 -24.83
#